data_3bc607b664414a45c0e911ce2f5d4538
#
_entry.id   3bc607b664414a45c0e911ce2f5d4538
#
_cell.length_a   1.000
_cell.length_b   1.000
_cell.length_c   1.000
_cell.angle_alpha   90.00
_cell.angle_beta   90.00
_cell.angle_gamma   90.00
#
_symmetry.space_group_name_H-M   'P 1'
#
loop_
_entity.id
_entity.type
_entity.pdbx_description
1 polymer ?
#
loop_
_entity_poly.entity_id
_entity_poly.type
_entity_poly.pdbx_seq_one_letter_code
_entity_poly.pdbx_strand_id
1 'polypeptide(L)'
;MQQVLLSNLLSILKEGEVDFDDRFQLEFNPSFLDSKGQAWLHEIYDDLGGKGKHPLLEKANFDMKINRVLFLFDSPIHFNRYRLISLRSDFYSEMSFPFSEAYKRLCRTYEKECQKAGLQERIWNGPPVAGTWFGQASEPGDYSGVGASGWKLTAFNDAQI
;
A
#
# COMPACT_ATOMS: atom_id res chain seq x y z
N MET A 1 16.87 1.82 7.51
CA MET A 1 17.05 0.36 7.27
C MET A 1 16.62 -0.03 5.87
N GLN A 2 15.40 0.29 5.42
CA GLN A 2 14.89 -0.03 4.07
C GLN A 2 15.76 0.53 2.94
N GLN A 3 16.16 1.81 3.01
CA GLN A 3 17.05 2.42 2.01
C GLN A 3 18.39 1.69 1.88
N VAL A 4 18.93 1.17 2.98
CA VAL A 4 20.18 0.39 2.96
C VAL A 4 19.99 -0.96 2.27
N LEU A 5 18.88 -1.64 2.54
CA LEU A 5 18.56 -2.92 1.88
C LEU A 5 18.35 -2.73 0.37
N LEU A 6 17.61 -1.71 -0.02
CA LEU A 6 17.39 -1.39 -1.43
C LEU A 6 18.70 -1.01 -2.12
N SER A 7 19.52 -0.15 -1.52
CA SER A 7 20.82 0.24 -2.09
C SER A 7 21.78 -0.95 -2.25
N ASN A 8 21.80 -1.87 -1.27
CA ASN A 8 22.60 -3.08 -1.37
C ASN A 8 22.13 -3.99 -2.50
N LEU A 9 20.80 -4.15 -2.65
CA LEU A 9 20.24 -4.92 -3.75
C LEU A 9 20.60 -4.32 -5.12
N LEU A 10 20.46 -3.00 -5.26
CA LEU A 10 20.84 -2.29 -6.49
C LEU A 10 22.33 -2.45 -6.82
N SER A 11 23.20 -2.47 -5.80
CA SER A 11 24.64 -2.74 -5.99
C SER A 11 24.89 -4.14 -6.52
N ILE A 12 24.24 -5.15 -5.90
CA ILE A 12 24.35 -6.56 -6.34
C ILE A 12 23.86 -6.74 -7.77
N LEU A 13 22.75 -6.11 -8.15
CA LEU A 13 22.22 -6.18 -9.51
C LEU A 13 23.18 -5.55 -10.53
N LYS A 14 23.81 -4.43 -10.19
CA LYS A 14 24.82 -3.78 -11.02
C LYS A 14 26.08 -4.64 -11.17
N GLU A 15 26.57 -5.22 -10.08
CA GLU A 15 27.72 -6.14 -10.09
C GLU A 15 27.44 -7.41 -10.92
N GLY A 16 26.17 -7.88 -10.90
CA GLY A 16 25.71 -9.04 -11.68
C GLY A 16 25.35 -8.70 -13.13
N GLU A 17 25.57 -7.46 -13.59
CA GLU A 17 25.22 -6.96 -14.93
C GLU A 17 23.74 -7.21 -15.30
N VAL A 18 22.84 -7.19 -14.28
CA VAL A 18 21.40 -7.33 -14.50
C VAL A 18 20.84 -6.00 -14.98
N ASP A 19 20.13 -6.02 -16.12
CA ASP A 19 19.43 -4.85 -16.62
C ASP A 19 18.16 -4.57 -15.80
N PHE A 20 18.02 -3.37 -15.25
CA PHE A 20 16.89 -2.95 -14.46
C PHE A 20 16.65 -1.44 -14.54
N ASP A 21 15.38 -1.06 -14.38
CA ASP A 21 14.97 0.33 -14.20
C ASP A 21 14.77 0.58 -12.70
N ASP A 22 15.49 1.54 -12.10
CA ASP A 22 15.21 2.01 -10.76
C ASP A 22 14.10 3.07 -10.79
N ARG A 23 13.20 3.05 -9.80
CA ARG A 23 12.06 3.99 -9.69
C ARG A 23 11.15 4.01 -10.92
N PHE A 24 10.70 2.84 -11.32
CA PHE A 24 9.77 2.68 -12.44
C PHE A 24 8.38 3.22 -12.10
N GLN A 25 7.77 4.01 -13.01
CA GLN A 25 6.40 4.48 -12.87
C GLN A 25 5.50 3.76 -13.88
N LEU A 26 4.37 3.25 -13.40
CA LEU A 26 3.32 2.67 -14.23
C LEU A 26 2.10 3.59 -14.20
N GLU A 27 1.60 3.96 -15.36
CA GLU A 27 0.33 4.66 -15.53
C GLU A 27 -0.81 3.64 -15.63
N PHE A 28 -1.89 3.87 -14.90
CA PHE A 28 -3.08 3.05 -14.94
C PHE A 28 -4.14 3.70 -15.82
N ASN A 29 -4.78 2.89 -16.63
CA ASN A 29 -5.97 3.32 -17.34
C ASN A 29 -7.21 2.73 -16.62
N PRO A 30 -8.00 3.55 -15.90
CA PRO A 30 -9.16 3.07 -15.18
C PRO A 30 -10.20 2.37 -16.06
N SER A 31 -10.17 2.59 -17.39
CA SER A 31 -11.08 1.92 -18.31
C SER A 31 -10.82 0.41 -18.46
N PHE A 32 -9.64 -0.08 -18.05
CA PHE A 32 -9.32 -1.50 -18.06
C PHE A 32 -9.84 -2.24 -16.82
N LEU A 33 -10.29 -1.51 -15.81
CA LEU A 33 -10.90 -2.09 -14.63
C LEU A 33 -12.33 -2.53 -14.94
N ASP A 34 -12.56 -3.82 -15.00
CA ASP A 34 -13.87 -4.39 -15.24
C ASP A 34 -14.84 -4.17 -14.05
N SER A 35 -16.11 -4.54 -14.23
CA SER A 35 -17.13 -4.37 -13.20
C SER A 35 -16.84 -5.16 -11.93
N LYS A 36 -16.16 -6.31 -12.03
CA LYS A 36 -15.78 -7.14 -10.90
C LYS A 36 -14.65 -6.48 -10.09
N GLY A 37 -13.62 -6.00 -10.77
CA GLY A 37 -12.53 -5.24 -10.15
C GLY A 37 -13.04 -3.97 -9.47
N GLN A 38 -13.97 -3.25 -10.09
CA GLN A 38 -14.62 -2.09 -9.47
C GLN A 38 -15.40 -2.46 -8.21
N ALA A 39 -16.12 -3.59 -8.21
CA ALA A 39 -16.85 -4.08 -7.04
C ALA A 39 -15.91 -4.43 -5.88
N TRP A 40 -14.79 -5.11 -6.14
CA TRP A 40 -13.78 -5.41 -5.11
C TRP A 40 -13.14 -4.15 -4.52
N LEU A 41 -12.79 -3.18 -5.36
CA LEU A 41 -12.24 -1.91 -4.85
C LEU A 41 -13.26 -1.15 -4.02
N HIS A 42 -14.53 -1.18 -4.41
CA HIS A 42 -15.60 -0.55 -3.64
C HIS A 42 -15.77 -1.22 -2.27
N GLU A 43 -15.81 -2.55 -2.23
CA GLU A 43 -15.86 -3.34 -0.99
C GLU A 43 -14.70 -2.98 -0.06
N ILE A 44 -13.45 -3.02 -0.55
CA ILE A 44 -12.27 -2.67 0.25
C ILE A 44 -12.38 -1.23 0.77
N TYR A 45 -12.85 -0.31 -0.07
CA TYR A 45 -13.02 1.09 0.30
C TYR A 45 -14.06 1.27 1.42
N ASP A 46 -15.20 0.57 1.32
CA ASP A 46 -16.26 0.58 2.33
C ASP A 46 -15.79 -0.04 3.65
N ASP A 47 -15.08 -1.18 3.59
CA ASP A 47 -14.51 -1.85 4.76
C ASP A 47 -13.49 -0.97 5.51
N LEU A 48 -12.79 -0.11 4.80
CA LEU A 48 -11.90 0.89 5.38
C LEU A 48 -12.66 2.12 5.91
N GLY A 49 -13.97 2.19 5.72
CA GLY A 49 -14.83 3.31 6.12
C GLY A 49 -14.73 4.50 5.19
N GLY A 50 -14.57 4.26 3.91
CA GLY A 50 -14.56 5.27 2.85
C GLY A 50 -15.87 6.01 2.71
N LYS A 51 -15.82 7.23 2.18
CA LYS A 51 -16.99 8.11 2.00
C LYS A 51 -17.15 8.50 0.54
N GLY A 52 -18.34 8.25 0.00
CA GLY A 52 -18.67 8.59 -1.37
C GLY A 52 -18.01 7.65 -2.39
N LYS A 53 -17.69 8.16 -3.57
CA LYS A 53 -17.05 7.37 -4.62
C LYS A 53 -15.57 7.18 -4.29
N HIS A 54 -15.08 5.95 -4.38
CA HIS A 54 -13.66 5.66 -4.15
C HIS A 54 -12.77 6.33 -5.22
N PRO A 55 -11.59 6.85 -4.82
CA PRO A 55 -10.60 7.34 -5.77
C PRO A 55 -9.96 6.18 -6.52
N LEU A 56 -9.56 6.42 -7.77
CA LEU A 56 -8.74 5.48 -8.53
C LEU A 56 -7.33 6.05 -8.69
N LEU A 57 -6.33 5.19 -8.60
CA LEU A 57 -4.96 5.58 -8.90
C LEU A 57 -4.81 5.78 -10.42
N GLU A 58 -4.21 6.88 -10.80
CA GLU A 58 -3.82 7.15 -12.19
C GLU A 58 -2.42 6.60 -12.47
N LYS A 59 -1.60 6.48 -11.44
CA LYS A 59 -0.21 6.01 -11.55
C LYS A 59 0.28 5.42 -10.23
N ALA A 60 1.19 4.44 -10.33
CA ALA A 60 1.95 3.92 -9.20
C ALA A 60 3.45 3.99 -9.48
N ASN A 61 4.22 4.22 -8.41
CA ASN A 61 5.67 4.20 -8.44
C ASN A 61 6.14 2.88 -7.84
N PHE A 62 7.03 2.20 -8.55
CA PHE A 62 7.70 0.98 -8.11
C PHE A 62 9.16 1.27 -7.83
N ASP A 63 9.72 0.62 -6.83
CA ASP A 63 11.13 0.81 -6.46
C ASP A 63 12.06 0.31 -7.55
N MET A 64 11.61 -0.69 -8.32
CA MET A 64 12.44 -1.28 -9.36
C MET A 64 11.58 -2.08 -10.35
N LYS A 65 12.08 -2.19 -11.59
CA LYS A 65 11.60 -3.12 -12.61
C LYS A 65 12.76 -3.91 -13.17
N ILE A 66 12.65 -5.23 -13.17
CA ILE A 66 13.61 -6.14 -13.81
C ILE A 66 12.85 -6.93 -14.87
N ASN A 67 13.22 -6.77 -16.12
CA ASN A 67 12.48 -7.35 -17.24
C ASN A 67 10.98 -6.97 -17.22
N ARG A 68 10.11 -7.94 -16.92
CA ARG A 68 8.65 -7.75 -16.82
C ARG A 68 8.13 -7.80 -15.39
N VAL A 69 9.01 -7.88 -14.40
CA VAL A 69 8.64 -7.98 -12.99
C VAL A 69 8.82 -6.63 -12.32
N LEU A 70 7.78 -6.17 -11.66
CA LEU A 70 7.77 -4.95 -10.88
C LEU A 70 8.01 -5.29 -9.41
N PHE A 71 8.84 -4.51 -8.74
CA PHE A 71 9.21 -4.71 -7.34
C PHE A 71 8.77 -3.49 -6.52
N LEU A 72 8.08 -3.78 -5.44
CA LEU A 72 7.70 -2.81 -4.42
C LEU A 72 8.20 -3.32 -3.07
N PHE A 73 8.95 -2.47 -2.38
CA PHE A 73 9.49 -2.77 -1.06
C PHE A 73 8.64 -2.13 0.01
N ASP A 74 7.86 -2.93 0.70
CA ASP A 74 7.05 -2.43 1.79
C ASP A 74 7.90 -2.14 3.03
N SER A 75 7.83 -0.90 3.50
CA SER A 75 8.39 -0.51 4.79
C SER A 75 7.51 -0.99 5.95
N PRO A 76 8.00 -0.99 7.20
CA PRO A 76 7.19 -1.35 8.36
C PRO A 76 5.85 -0.61 8.47
N ILE A 77 5.73 0.58 7.87
CA ILE A 77 4.50 1.38 7.88
C ILE A 77 3.32 0.72 7.14
N HIS A 78 3.59 -0.24 6.25
CA HIS A 78 2.54 -0.98 5.52
C HIS A 78 1.94 -2.12 6.35
N PHE A 79 2.58 -2.55 7.46
CA PHE A 79 2.12 -3.69 8.25
C PHE A 79 1.20 -3.26 9.41
N ASN A 80 -0.04 -2.91 9.09
CA ASN A 80 -1.01 -2.39 10.04
C ASN A 80 -2.41 -3.02 9.88
N ARG A 81 -3.31 -2.71 10.83
CA ARG A 81 -4.69 -3.22 10.82
C ARG A 81 -5.48 -2.83 9.58
N TYR A 82 -5.24 -1.67 9.00
CA TYR A 82 -5.97 -1.23 7.81
C TYR A 82 -5.54 -2.03 6.58
N ARG A 83 -4.24 -2.29 6.43
CA ARG A 83 -3.74 -3.22 5.42
C ARG A 83 -4.30 -4.64 5.63
N LEU A 84 -4.41 -5.08 6.89
CA LEU A 84 -5.04 -6.36 7.22
C LEU A 84 -6.52 -6.40 6.80
N ILE A 85 -7.25 -5.29 6.92
CA ILE A 85 -8.65 -5.19 6.46
C ILE A 85 -8.68 -5.36 4.93
N SER A 86 -7.91 -4.58 4.17
CA SER A 86 -7.90 -4.70 2.71
C SER A 86 -7.54 -6.11 2.22
N LEU A 87 -6.60 -6.79 2.87
CA LEU A 87 -6.19 -8.16 2.53
C LEU A 87 -7.24 -9.24 2.84
N ARG A 88 -8.36 -8.91 3.47
CA ARG A 88 -9.47 -9.86 3.72
C ARG A 88 -10.43 -9.96 2.56
N SER A 89 -10.41 -9.03 1.62
CA SER A 89 -11.24 -9.09 0.42
C SER A 89 -11.05 -10.39 -0.33
N ASP A 90 -12.12 -10.91 -0.89
CA ASP A 90 -12.13 -12.13 -1.71
C ASP A 90 -11.25 -11.99 -2.97
N PHE A 91 -10.96 -10.75 -3.39
CA PHE A 91 -10.01 -10.46 -4.45
C PHE A 91 -8.70 -11.22 -4.30
N TYR A 92 -8.09 -11.20 -3.10
CA TYR A 92 -6.79 -11.86 -2.86
C TYR A 92 -6.87 -13.38 -2.89
N SER A 93 -8.01 -13.98 -2.56
CA SER A 93 -8.22 -15.41 -2.67
C SER A 93 -8.50 -15.84 -4.10
N GLU A 94 -9.31 -15.10 -4.83
CA GLU A 94 -9.64 -15.37 -6.22
C GLU A 94 -8.44 -15.21 -7.16
N MET A 95 -7.62 -14.20 -6.94
CA MET A 95 -6.38 -13.97 -7.71
C MET A 95 -5.22 -14.88 -7.30
N SER A 96 -5.43 -15.74 -6.30
CA SER A 96 -4.41 -16.69 -5.82
C SER A 96 -3.07 -16.06 -5.46
N PHE A 97 -3.08 -14.90 -4.81
CA PHE A 97 -1.85 -14.26 -4.35
C PHE A 97 -1.16 -15.09 -3.28
N PRO A 98 0.02 -15.67 -3.56
CA PRO A 98 0.66 -16.62 -2.65
C PRO A 98 1.17 -15.98 -1.36
N PHE A 99 1.33 -14.66 -1.34
CA PHE A 99 1.84 -13.92 -0.20
C PHE A 99 0.76 -13.44 0.79
N SER A 100 -0.55 -13.50 0.45
CA SER A 100 -1.61 -12.85 1.22
C SER A 100 -1.65 -13.31 2.69
N GLU A 101 -1.52 -14.60 2.95
CA GLU A 101 -1.52 -15.12 4.32
C GLU A 101 -0.25 -14.77 5.11
N ALA A 102 0.91 -14.76 4.45
CA ALA A 102 2.14 -14.28 5.06
C ALA A 102 2.04 -12.80 5.41
N TYR A 103 1.48 -12.00 4.51
CA TYR A 103 1.30 -10.57 4.71
C TYR A 103 0.30 -10.24 5.84
N LYS A 104 -0.84 -10.95 5.90
CA LYS A 104 -1.79 -10.86 7.02
C LYS A 104 -1.12 -11.15 8.37
N ARG A 105 -0.22 -12.14 8.41
CA ARG A 105 0.56 -12.46 9.60
C ARG A 105 1.52 -11.33 9.96
N LEU A 106 2.23 -10.76 8.99
CA LEU A 106 3.11 -9.60 9.21
C LEU A 106 2.34 -8.41 9.77
N CYS A 107 1.17 -8.09 9.23
CA CYS A 107 0.32 -7.00 9.74
C CYS A 107 -0.06 -7.19 11.21
N ARG A 108 -0.36 -8.44 11.65
CA ARG A 108 -0.65 -8.73 13.05
C ARG A 108 0.59 -8.66 13.95
N THR A 109 1.74 -9.09 13.44
CA THR A 109 2.98 -9.17 14.20
C THR A 109 3.61 -7.81 14.40
N TYR A 110 3.65 -7.00 13.35
CA TYR A 110 4.43 -5.76 13.31
C TYR A 110 3.59 -4.47 13.47
N GLU A 111 2.33 -4.57 13.89
CA GLU A 111 1.47 -3.40 14.03
C GLU A 111 2.04 -2.34 14.98
N LYS A 112 2.64 -2.75 16.09
CA LYS A 112 3.26 -1.82 17.05
C LYS A 112 4.50 -1.11 16.49
N GLU A 113 5.31 -1.83 15.72
CA GLU A 113 6.46 -1.27 15.02
C GLU A 113 6.03 -0.33 13.91
N CYS A 114 4.98 -0.68 13.19
CA CYS A 114 4.34 0.16 12.20
C CYS A 114 3.88 1.50 12.81
N GLN A 115 3.17 1.46 13.93
CA GLN A 115 2.72 2.66 14.63
C GLN A 115 3.88 3.57 15.03
N LYS A 116 4.96 2.99 15.60
CA LYS A 116 6.16 3.73 15.98
C LYS A 116 6.86 4.36 14.78
N ALA A 117 6.97 3.63 13.67
CA ALA A 117 7.56 4.13 12.43
C ALA A 117 6.72 5.29 11.86
N GLY A 118 5.41 5.14 11.85
CA GLY A 118 4.49 6.17 11.35
C GLY A 118 4.47 7.46 12.16
N LEU A 119 4.84 7.42 13.44
CA LEU A 119 5.04 8.63 14.25
C LEU A 119 6.29 9.43 13.85
N GLN A 120 7.28 8.76 13.27
CA GLN A 120 8.56 9.36 12.86
C GLN A 120 8.58 9.76 11.39
N GLU A 121 7.84 9.04 10.54
CA GLU A 121 7.78 9.28 9.11
C GLU A 121 6.50 10.03 8.75
N ARG A 122 6.61 11.08 7.94
CA ARG A 122 5.43 11.65 7.29
C ARG A 122 5.00 10.69 6.18
N ILE A 123 4.06 9.81 6.48
CA ILE A 123 3.42 8.93 5.49
C ILE A 123 2.66 9.76 4.44
N TRP A 124 2.34 11.00 4.79
CA TRP A 124 1.53 11.89 3.99
C TRP A 124 2.14 13.29 3.87
N ASN A 125 2.53 13.66 2.66
CA ASN A 125 3.11 14.98 2.36
C ASN A 125 2.15 15.92 1.61
N GLY A 126 0.86 15.57 1.49
CA GLY A 126 -0.12 16.33 0.73
C GLY A 126 -1.14 17.09 1.60
N PRO A 127 -2.00 17.88 0.99
CA PRO A 127 -3.19 18.42 1.65
C PRO A 127 -4.03 17.25 2.20
N PRO A 128 -4.98 17.47 3.10
CA PRO A 128 -5.71 16.41 3.82
C PRO A 128 -6.68 15.63 2.92
N VAL A 129 -6.19 15.11 1.79
CA VAL A 129 -6.93 14.29 0.83
C VAL A 129 -7.47 13.04 1.51
N ALA A 130 -6.67 12.42 2.38
CA ALA A 130 -7.11 11.26 3.15
C ALA A 130 -8.34 11.56 4.02
N GLY A 131 -8.40 12.75 4.62
CA GLY A 131 -9.56 13.22 5.38
C GLY A 131 -10.81 13.41 4.53
N THR A 132 -10.66 13.76 3.25
CA THR A 132 -11.78 13.87 2.30
C THR A 132 -12.43 12.51 2.04
N TRP A 133 -11.63 11.46 1.90
CA TRP A 133 -12.10 10.11 1.57
C TRP A 133 -12.53 9.30 2.79
N PHE A 134 -11.82 9.40 3.90
CA PHE A 134 -12.03 8.58 5.10
C PHE A 134 -12.47 9.38 6.34
N GLY A 135 -12.71 10.69 6.18
CA GLY A 135 -13.06 11.58 7.26
C GLY A 135 -11.87 11.98 8.14
N GLN A 136 -12.10 12.93 9.05
CA GLN A 136 -11.08 13.27 10.03
C GLN A 136 -10.96 12.15 11.05
N ALA A 137 -9.72 11.77 11.34
CA ALA A 137 -9.46 10.71 12.31
C ALA A 137 -9.83 11.18 13.71
N SER A 138 -10.88 10.61 14.24
CA SER A 138 -11.32 10.77 15.63
C SER A 138 -11.20 9.47 16.42
N GLU A 139 -10.46 8.48 15.92
CA GLU A 139 -10.27 7.24 16.66
C GLU A 139 -9.33 7.49 17.85
N PRO A 140 -9.79 7.18 19.07
CA PRO A 140 -8.91 7.18 20.23
C PRO A 140 -7.92 6.02 20.07
N GLY A 141 -6.62 6.29 20.15
CA GLY A 141 -5.60 5.26 20.14
C GLY A 141 -4.32 5.68 19.43
N ASP A 142 -3.44 4.74 19.31
CA ASP A 142 -2.02 4.87 18.93
C ASP A 142 -1.74 5.41 17.50
N TYR A 143 -2.77 5.66 16.69
CA TYR A 143 -2.66 6.24 15.34
C TYR A 143 -2.82 7.76 15.29
N SER A 144 -2.84 8.43 16.45
CA SER A 144 -3.13 9.87 16.57
C SER A 144 -2.13 10.80 15.87
N GLY A 145 -0.90 10.36 15.67
CA GLY A 145 0.15 11.20 15.06
C GLY A 145 0.06 11.37 13.55
N VAL A 146 -0.54 10.40 12.84
CA VAL A 146 -0.65 10.39 11.37
C VAL A 146 -2.10 10.51 10.91
N GLY A 147 -3.03 10.28 11.84
CA GLY A 147 -4.46 10.17 11.57
C GLY A 147 -4.82 8.85 10.87
N ALA A 148 -5.83 8.16 11.38
CA ALA A 148 -6.31 6.90 10.81
C ALA A 148 -6.63 6.99 9.31
N SER A 149 -7.06 8.17 8.84
CA SER A 149 -7.37 8.45 7.43
C SER A 149 -6.17 8.27 6.49
N GLY A 150 -4.97 8.68 6.90
CA GLY A 150 -3.74 8.49 6.10
C GLY A 150 -3.40 7.01 5.94
N TRP A 151 -3.49 6.24 7.02
CA TRP A 151 -3.27 4.80 7.00
C TRP A 151 -4.29 4.04 6.15
N LYS A 152 -5.56 4.44 6.22
CA LYS A 152 -6.63 3.87 5.41
C LYS A 152 -6.40 4.14 3.93
N LEU A 153 -6.02 5.37 3.56
CA LEU A 153 -5.72 5.72 2.18
C LEU A 153 -4.51 4.94 1.65
N THR A 154 -3.44 4.80 2.44
CA THR A 154 -2.29 3.98 2.05
C THR A 154 -2.72 2.54 1.81
N ALA A 155 -3.47 1.91 2.74
CA ALA A 155 -3.95 0.54 2.58
C ALA A 155 -4.88 0.36 1.38
N PHE A 156 -5.68 1.39 1.06
CA PHE A 156 -6.54 1.38 -0.13
C PHE A 156 -5.73 1.52 -1.42
N ASN A 157 -4.74 2.41 -1.45
CA ASN A 157 -3.85 2.56 -2.60
C ASN A 157 -3.04 1.29 -2.86
N ASP A 158 -2.53 0.64 -1.81
CA ASP A 158 -1.82 -0.64 -1.92
C ASP A 158 -2.71 -1.77 -2.49
N ALA A 159 -4.02 -1.67 -2.34
CA ALA A 159 -4.96 -2.64 -2.91
C ALA A 159 -5.24 -2.41 -4.41
N GLN A 160 -4.86 -1.25 -4.94
CA GLN A 160 -5.02 -0.90 -6.35
C GLN A 160 -3.78 -1.25 -7.20
N ILE A 161 -2.66 -1.58 -6.57
CA ILE A 161 -1.39 -1.96 -7.20
C ILE A 161 -1.30 -3.48 -7.35
#